data_42b37ef28176ecd4ae9895a94146a931
#
_entry.id   42b37ef28176ecd4ae9895a94146a931
#
_cell.length_a   1.000
_cell.length_b   1.000
_cell.length_c   1.000
_cell.angle_alpha   90.00
_cell.angle_beta   90.00
_cell.angle_gamma   90.00
#
_symmetry.space_group_name_H-M   'P 1'
#
loop_
_entity.id
_entity.type
_entity.pdbx_description
1 polymer ?
#
loop_
_entity_poly.entity_id
_entity_poly.type
_entity_poly.pdbx_seq_one_letter_code
_entity_poly.pdbx_strand_id
1 'polypeptide(L)'
;CTRLREWTQCPIIILSVRDSERDKVAALDKGADDYLTKPFGIEELLARVRVALRHSTSRQGTQSKVIRAGSLMIDLAWHIVKRGDEEVKLTATEYKLLAYLAANHGRVLTHQSILTNVWDPADPNHTEYLRVYMRQLRKKLEADPERPQFILTEPGIGYRFIADE
;
A
#
# COMPACT_ATOMS: atom_id res chain seq x y z
N CYS A 1 2.50 5.86 -15.92
CA CYS A 1 2.27 5.98 -14.47
C CYS A 1 1.27 4.94 -13.99
N THR A 2 0.04 4.88 -14.52
CA THR A 2 -1.03 4.01 -14.05
C THR A 2 -0.57 2.56 -13.83
N ARG A 3 0.04 1.92 -14.85
CA ARG A 3 0.57 0.56 -14.73
C ARG A 3 1.69 0.41 -13.69
N LEU A 4 2.51 1.42 -13.47
CA LEU A 4 3.54 1.39 -12.42
C LEU A 4 2.90 1.50 -11.04
N ARG A 5 1.83 2.27 -10.89
CA ARG A 5 1.12 2.39 -9.62
C ARG A 5 0.41 1.12 -9.17
N GLU A 6 0.11 0.22 -10.10
CA GLU A 6 -0.39 -1.12 -9.75
C GLU A 6 0.68 -1.97 -9.01
N TRP A 7 1.95 -1.62 -9.16
CA TRP A 7 3.09 -2.41 -8.68
C TRP A 7 3.93 -1.71 -7.62
N THR A 8 3.89 -0.37 -7.53
CA THR A 8 4.79 0.37 -6.65
C THR A 8 4.17 1.63 -6.06
N GLN A 9 4.56 1.92 -4.82
CA GLN A 9 4.29 3.19 -4.14
C GLN A 9 5.50 4.12 -4.16
N CYS A 10 6.58 3.74 -4.86
CA CYS A 10 7.73 4.61 -5.02
C CYS A 10 7.33 5.95 -5.64
N PRO A 11 7.94 7.05 -5.23
CA PRO A 11 7.75 8.34 -5.88
C PRO A 11 8.08 8.26 -7.37
N ILE A 12 7.20 8.81 -8.20
CA ILE A 12 7.37 8.86 -9.67
C ILE A 12 7.47 10.32 -10.08
N ILE A 13 8.63 10.72 -10.58
CA ILE A 13 8.85 12.04 -11.17
C ILE A 13 8.95 11.88 -12.68
N ILE A 14 8.11 12.60 -13.44
CA ILE A 14 8.13 12.56 -14.90
C ILE A 14 9.08 13.64 -15.43
N LEU A 15 10.01 13.24 -16.29
CA LEU A 15 10.91 14.14 -17.00
C LEU A 15 10.49 14.18 -18.48
N SER A 16 10.01 15.34 -18.97
CA SER A 16 9.47 15.45 -20.32
C SER A 16 9.86 16.76 -21.00
N VAL A 17 9.83 16.79 -22.32
CA VAL A 17 9.94 18.01 -23.14
C VAL A 17 8.59 18.71 -23.32
N ARG A 18 7.49 18.04 -22.96
CA ARG A 18 6.15 18.61 -23.06
C ARG A 18 5.91 19.54 -21.90
N ASP A 19 5.56 20.79 -22.19
CA ASP A 19 5.40 21.85 -21.20
C ASP A 19 3.94 22.29 -21.02
N SER A 20 3.00 21.70 -21.76
CA SER A 20 1.61 22.10 -21.65
C SER A 20 1.06 21.77 -20.24
N GLU A 21 0.29 22.67 -19.67
CA GLU A 21 -0.42 22.46 -18.41
C GLU A 21 -1.26 21.18 -18.44
N ARG A 22 -1.91 20.92 -19.57
CA ARG A 22 -2.73 19.73 -19.79
C ARG A 22 -1.93 18.43 -19.66
N ASP A 23 -0.71 18.37 -20.22
CA ASP A 23 0.16 17.20 -20.10
C ASP A 23 0.64 17.00 -18.67
N LYS A 24 0.94 18.08 -17.94
CA LYS A 24 1.34 18.04 -16.52
C LYS A 24 0.21 17.51 -15.65
N VAL A 25 -0.98 18.07 -15.78
CA VAL A 25 -2.19 17.64 -15.04
C VAL A 25 -2.49 16.18 -15.34
N ALA A 26 -2.52 15.78 -16.61
CA ALA A 26 -2.78 14.39 -17.00
C ALA A 26 -1.76 13.40 -16.46
N ALA A 27 -0.50 13.81 -16.29
CA ALA A 27 0.53 12.98 -15.71
C ALA A 27 0.34 12.79 -14.19
N LEU A 28 0.02 13.86 -13.48
CA LEU A 28 -0.27 13.83 -12.05
C LEU A 28 -1.53 13.02 -11.75
N ASP A 29 -2.60 13.21 -12.52
CA ASP A 29 -3.85 12.43 -12.39
C ASP A 29 -3.63 10.93 -12.62
N LYS A 30 -2.64 10.56 -13.44
CA LYS A 30 -2.25 9.16 -13.67
C LYS A 30 -1.31 8.61 -12.60
N GLY A 31 -1.10 9.33 -11.51
CA GLY A 31 -0.36 8.88 -10.34
C GLY A 31 1.12 9.25 -10.32
N ALA A 32 1.58 10.23 -11.12
CA ALA A 32 2.89 10.83 -10.91
C ALA A 32 2.85 11.72 -9.65
N ASP A 33 3.98 11.77 -8.92
CA ASP A 33 4.12 12.63 -7.74
C ASP A 33 4.62 14.03 -8.13
N ASP A 34 5.36 14.12 -9.23
CA ASP A 34 5.85 15.40 -9.75
C ASP A 34 6.13 15.33 -11.26
N TYR A 35 6.28 16.49 -11.87
CA TYR A 35 6.55 16.66 -13.30
C TYR A 35 7.60 17.74 -13.53
N LEU A 36 8.66 17.42 -14.25
CA LEU A 36 9.75 18.34 -14.56
C LEU A 36 9.95 18.44 -16.06
N THR A 37 9.91 19.69 -16.55
CA THR A 37 10.06 19.97 -18.00
C THR A 37 11.52 20.15 -18.37
N LYS A 38 11.93 19.54 -19.47
CA LYS A 38 13.26 19.74 -20.05
C LYS A 38 13.30 21.06 -20.88
N PRO A 39 14.42 21.81 -20.83
CA PRO A 39 15.64 21.58 -20.05
C PRO A 39 15.46 21.96 -18.56
N PHE A 40 16.08 21.22 -17.65
CA PHE A 40 16.06 21.48 -16.20
C PHE A 40 17.49 21.48 -15.63
N GLY A 41 17.68 22.18 -14.54
CA GLY A 41 18.92 22.16 -13.78
C GLY A 41 19.03 20.90 -12.90
N ILE A 42 20.24 20.39 -12.74
CA ILE A 42 20.48 19.21 -11.86
C ILE A 42 20.06 19.53 -10.42
N GLU A 43 20.30 20.74 -9.93
CA GLU A 43 19.91 21.18 -8.60
C GLU A 43 18.38 21.14 -8.41
N GLU A 44 17.62 21.51 -9.43
CA GLU A 44 16.15 21.45 -9.41
C GLU A 44 15.68 20.00 -9.34
N LEU A 45 16.24 19.12 -10.16
CA LEU A 45 15.92 17.69 -10.13
C LEU A 45 16.23 17.09 -8.76
N LEU A 46 17.40 17.35 -8.20
CA LEU A 46 17.80 16.86 -6.88
C LEU A 46 16.90 17.40 -5.76
N ALA A 47 16.47 18.67 -5.86
CA ALA A 47 15.52 19.25 -4.91
C ALA A 47 14.16 18.52 -4.96
N ARG A 48 13.62 18.25 -6.14
CA ARG A 48 12.37 17.53 -6.33
C ARG A 48 12.46 16.07 -5.85
N VAL A 49 13.58 15.39 -6.14
CA VAL A 49 13.86 14.05 -5.61
C VAL A 49 13.87 14.06 -4.08
N ARG A 50 14.57 15.02 -3.45
CA ARG A 50 14.56 15.16 -1.98
C ARG A 50 13.15 15.39 -1.43
N VAL A 51 12.34 16.20 -2.09
CA VAL A 51 10.95 16.45 -1.69
C VAL A 51 10.12 15.18 -1.82
N ALA A 52 10.21 14.49 -2.95
CA ALA A 52 9.49 13.24 -3.20
C ALA A 52 9.86 12.14 -2.18
N LEU A 53 11.15 11.99 -1.89
CA LEU A 53 11.63 11.05 -0.88
C LEU A 53 11.19 11.47 0.53
N ARG A 54 11.21 12.77 0.85
CA ARG A 54 10.72 13.27 2.15
C ARG A 54 9.22 13.03 2.31
N HIS A 55 8.41 13.18 1.26
CA HIS A 55 6.98 12.84 1.30
C HIS A 55 6.76 11.33 1.42
N SER A 56 7.63 10.51 0.88
CA SER A 56 7.63 9.07 1.15
C SER A 56 8.10 8.78 2.58
N THR A 57 9.02 9.59 3.13
CA THR A 57 9.55 9.48 4.49
C THR A 57 8.69 10.18 5.54
N SER A 58 7.97 11.26 5.23
CA SER A 58 7.07 11.95 6.18
C SER A 58 5.68 11.28 6.29
N ARG A 59 5.36 10.36 5.41
CA ARG A 59 4.47 9.23 5.76
C ARG A 59 5.17 8.27 6.75
N GLN A 60 6.44 8.46 7.02
CA GLN A 60 7.36 7.82 7.98
C GLN A 60 7.73 8.75 9.15
N GLY A 61 6.77 9.46 9.70
CA GLY A 61 6.87 9.92 11.09
C GLY A 61 6.68 8.75 12.05
N THR A 62 7.31 7.61 11.77
CA THR A 62 7.46 6.49 12.70
C THR A 62 8.56 5.58 12.15
N GLN A 63 9.49 5.20 13.02
CA GLN A 63 10.46 4.11 12.88
C GLN A 63 10.01 3.08 11.83
N SER A 64 10.93 2.55 11.04
CA SER A 64 10.69 1.43 10.13
C SER A 64 9.83 0.38 10.87
N LYS A 65 8.52 0.44 10.68
CA LYS A 65 7.61 -0.41 11.43
C LYS A 65 7.56 -1.74 10.69
N VAL A 66 8.58 -2.54 10.92
CA VAL A 66 8.55 -3.95 10.55
C VAL A 66 7.60 -4.63 11.55
N ILE A 67 6.48 -5.10 11.05
CA ILE A 67 5.52 -5.86 11.83
C ILE A 67 5.81 -7.34 11.62
N ARG A 68 5.94 -8.06 12.73
CA ARG A 68 6.18 -9.50 12.72
C ARG A 68 4.94 -10.24 13.23
N ALA A 69 4.64 -11.35 12.59
CA ALA A 69 3.56 -12.24 12.99
C ALA A 69 3.99 -13.68 12.67
N GLY A 70 4.54 -14.40 13.65
CA GLY A 70 5.13 -15.71 13.44
C GLY A 70 6.17 -15.71 12.33
N SER A 71 5.92 -16.45 11.25
CA SER A 71 6.79 -16.49 10.06
C SER A 71 6.61 -15.30 9.11
N LEU A 72 5.62 -14.44 9.35
CA LEU A 72 5.31 -13.30 8.50
C LEU A 72 6.07 -12.06 8.95
N MET A 73 6.71 -11.38 7.99
CA MET A 73 7.36 -10.09 8.19
C MET A 73 6.78 -9.09 7.18
N ILE A 74 6.31 -7.98 7.69
CA ILE A 74 5.72 -6.89 6.88
C ILE A 74 6.53 -5.64 7.13
N ASP A 75 7.28 -5.20 6.13
CA ASP A 75 7.97 -3.92 6.15
C ASP A 75 7.10 -2.86 5.46
N LEU A 76 6.47 -2.03 6.26
CA LEU A 76 5.57 -0.98 5.75
C LEU A 76 6.32 0.16 5.05
N ALA A 77 7.61 0.33 5.36
CA ALA A 77 8.44 1.37 4.75
C ALA A 77 8.88 0.99 3.34
N TRP A 78 9.30 -0.26 3.17
CA TRP A 78 9.81 -0.78 1.90
C TRP A 78 8.75 -1.53 1.08
N HIS A 79 7.53 -1.65 1.60
CA HIS A 79 6.43 -2.41 0.98
C HIS A 79 6.81 -3.87 0.69
N ILE A 80 7.62 -4.45 1.56
CA ILE A 80 8.09 -5.83 1.45
C ILE A 80 7.30 -6.69 2.41
N VAL A 81 6.79 -7.80 1.91
CA VAL A 81 6.13 -8.84 2.71
C VAL A 81 6.89 -10.15 2.50
N LYS A 82 7.30 -10.78 3.59
CA LYS A 82 7.99 -12.07 3.56
C LYS A 82 7.29 -13.07 4.46
N ARG A 83 7.31 -14.32 4.04
CA ARG A 83 6.93 -15.46 4.87
C ARG A 83 8.14 -16.40 4.99
N GLY A 84 8.77 -16.42 6.16
CA GLY A 84 10.10 -16.97 6.31
C GLY A 84 11.10 -16.18 5.46
N ASP A 85 11.85 -16.86 4.61
CA ASP A 85 12.83 -16.23 3.71
C ASP A 85 12.26 -15.87 2.32
N GLU A 86 11.02 -16.26 2.04
CA GLU A 86 10.40 -16.03 0.74
C GLU A 86 9.59 -14.74 0.71
N GLU A 87 9.79 -13.95 -0.34
CA GLU A 87 8.99 -12.74 -0.60
C GLU A 87 7.62 -13.12 -1.14
N VAL A 88 6.57 -12.60 -0.50
CA VAL A 88 5.18 -12.79 -0.91
C VAL A 88 4.77 -11.66 -1.84
N LYS A 89 4.49 -11.99 -3.09
CA LYS A 89 4.00 -11.02 -4.09
C LYS A 89 2.52 -10.73 -3.88
N LEU A 90 2.23 -9.49 -3.52
CA LEU A 90 0.88 -8.97 -3.37
C LEU A 90 0.55 -7.98 -4.50
N THR A 91 -0.71 -7.95 -4.90
CA THR A 91 -1.22 -6.84 -5.73
C THR A 91 -1.29 -5.56 -4.91
N ALA A 92 -1.43 -4.40 -5.56
CA ALA A 92 -1.52 -3.12 -4.88
C ALA A 92 -2.67 -3.08 -3.85
N THR A 93 -3.83 -3.61 -4.22
CA THR A 93 -5.01 -3.68 -3.32
C THR A 93 -4.80 -4.64 -2.16
N GLU A 94 -4.24 -5.83 -2.43
CA GLU A 94 -3.90 -6.80 -1.37
C GLU A 94 -2.90 -6.20 -0.38
N TYR A 95 -1.86 -5.52 -0.88
CA TYR A 95 -0.89 -4.86 -0.03
C TYR A 95 -1.52 -3.73 0.80
N LYS A 96 -2.34 -2.87 0.18
CA LYS A 96 -3.04 -1.77 0.87
C LYS A 96 -3.93 -2.30 1.99
N LEU A 97 -4.65 -3.40 1.74
CA LEU A 97 -5.47 -4.07 2.72
C LEU A 97 -4.62 -4.63 3.87
N LEU A 98 -3.56 -5.39 3.54
CA LEU A 98 -2.65 -5.94 4.54
C LEU A 98 -1.99 -4.85 5.39
N ALA A 99 -1.49 -3.79 4.75
CA ALA A 99 -0.84 -2.67 5.44
C ALA A 99 -1.80 -1.97 6.42
N TYR A 100 -3.06 -1.78 6.03
CA TYR A 100 -4.07 -1.21 6.92
C TYR A 100 -4.37 -2.12 8.12
N LEU A 101 -4.53 -3.42 7.89
CA LEU A 101 -4.74 -4.41 8.94
C LEU A 101 -3.55 -4.46 9.91
N ALA A 102 -2.33 -4.56 9.36
CA ALA A 102 -1.09 -4.67 10.12
C ALA A 102 -0.80 -3.40 10.94
N ALA A 103 -1.02 -2.21 10.37
CA ALA A 103 -0.86 -0.95 11.08
C ALA A 103 -1.81 -0.81 12.29
N ASN A 104 -2.93 -1.52 12.27
CA ASN A 104 -3.93 -1.55 13.34
C ASN A 104 -3.98 -2.93 14.05
N HIS A 105 -2.87 -3.67 14.08
CA HIS A 105 -2.82 -5.00 14.67
C HIS A 105 -3.35 -5.01 16.12
N GLY A 106 -3.90 -6.13 16.53
CA GLY A 106 -4.53 -6.30 17.84
C GLY A 106 -5.95 -5.71 17.96
N ARG A 107 -6.34 -4.81 17.04
CA ARG A 107 -7.67 -4.19 17.06
C ARG A 107 -8.63 -4.90 16.12
N VAL A 108 -9.92 -4.92 16.50
CA VAL A 108 -10.99 -5.34 15.58
C VAL A 108 -11.31 -4.17 14.66
N LEU A 109 -11.17 -4.40 13.35
CA LEU A 109 -11.53 -3.44 12.32
C LEU A 109 -12.87 -3.85 11.70
N THR A 110 -13.83 -2.93 11.71
CA THR A 110 -15.15 -3.18 11.11
C THR A 110 -15.05 -3.26 9.59
N HIS A 111 -15.98 -3.98 8.96
CA HIS A 111 -16.07 -4.03 7.50
C HIS A 111 -16.08 -2.64 6.89
N GLN A 112 -16.88 -1.73 7.44
CA GLN A 112 -16.99 -0.36 6.94
C GLN A 112 -15.68 0.42 7.11
N SER A 113 -14.99 0.29 8.26
CA SER A 113 -13.70 0.94 8.47
C SER A 113 -12.65 0.49 7.45
N ILE A 114 -12.60 -0.83 7.17
CA ILE A 114 -11.68 -1.39 6.18
C ILE A 114 -12.03 -0.85 4.78
N LEU A 115 -13.31 -0.89 4.41
CA LEU A 115 -13.76 -0.45 3.10
C LEU A 115 -13.43 1.03 2.85
N THR A 116 -13.73 1.89 3.82
CA THR A 116 -13.47 3.33 3.71
C THR A 116 -11.98 3.68 3.58
N ASN A 117 -11.10 2.91 4.24
CA ASN A 117 -9.66 3.22 4.25
C ASN A 117 -8.86 2.53 3.13
N VAL A 118 -9.39 1.44 2.58
CA VAL A 118 -8.69 0.65 1.56
C VAL A 118 -9.22 0.92 0.16
N TRP A 119 -10.52 1.16 0.01
CA TRP A 119 -11.17 1.43 -1.27
C TRP A 119 -11.72 2.86 -1.35
N ASP A 120 -12.10 3.26 -2.57
CA ASP A 120 -12.81 4.51 -2.78
C ASP A 120 -14.26 4.37 -2.28
N PRO A 121 -14.76 5.28 -1.45
CA PRO A 121 -16.15 5.25 -0.95
C PRO A 121 -17.22 5.28 -2.05
N ALA A 122 -16.87 5.70 -3.26
CA ALA A 122 -17.80 5.85 -4.37
C ALA A 122 -18.19 4.54 -5.08
N ASP A 123 -17.52 3.41 -4.79
CA ASP A 123 -17.84 2.12 -5.43
C ASP A 123 -18.80 1.29 -4.54
N PRO A 124 -20.01 0.97 -4.99
CA PRO A 124 -21.03 0.28 -4.19
C PRO A 124 -20.79 -1.22 -3.97
N ASN A 125 -19.84 -1.85 -4.69
CA ASN A 125 -19.65 -3.30 -4.69
C ASN A 125 -18.59 -3.80 -3.70
N HIS A 126 -18.09 -2.96 -2.82
CA HIS A 126 -16.90 -3.22 -2.01
C HIS A 126 -17.04 -4.35 -0.98
N THR A 127 -18.23 -4.59 -0.42
CA THR A 127 -18.39 -5.56 0.67
C THR A 127 -18.14 -7.00 0.22
N GLU A 128 -18.55 -7.35 -1.00
CA GLU A 128 -18.28 -8.68 -1.57
C GLU A 128 -16.80 -8.83 -1.92
N TYR A 129 -16.18 -7.77 -2.47
CA TYR A 129 -14.77 -7.75 -2.78
C TYR A 129 -13.89 -7.92 -1.54
N LEU A 130 -14.25 -7.35 -0.40
CA LEU A 130 -13.49 -7.50 0.83
C LEU A 130 -13.31 -8.97 1.23
N ARG A 131 -14.37 -9.78 1.14
CA ARG A 131 -14.28 -11.23 1.43
C ARG A 131 -13.36 -11.96 0.47
N VAL A 132 -13.40 -11.60 -0.81
CA VAL A 132 -12.53 -12.19 -1.83
C VAL A 132 -11.07 -11.85 -1.54
N TYR A 133 -10.75 -10.58 -1.27
CA TYR A 133 -9.41 -10.15 -0.95
C TYR A 133 -8.88 -10.74 0.36
N MET A 134 -9.71 -10.87 1.38
CA MET A 134 -9.34 -11.57 2.62
C MET A 134 -8.99 -13.03 2.38
N ARG A 135 -9.77 -13.71 1.54
CA ARG A 135 -9.48 -15.10 1.15
C ARG A 135 -8.17 -15.21 0.36
N GLN A 136 -7.91 -14.27 -0.56
CA GLN A 136 -6.66 -14.25 -1.33
C GLN A 136 -5.46 -13.96 -0.45
N LEU A 137 -5.54 -13.00 0.47
CA LEU A 137 -4.49 -12.72 1.44
C LEU A 137 -4.19 -13.95 2.30
N ARG A 138 -5.22 -14.61 2.85
CA ARG A 138 -5.03 -15.82 3.64
C ARG A 138 -4.31 -16.91 2.85
N LYS A 139 -4.66 -17.13 1.59
CA LYS A 139 -3.97 -18.10 0.73
C LYS A 139 -2.48 -17.81 0.55
N LYS A 140 -2.09 -16.54 0.56
CA LYS A 140 -0.69 -16.12 0.37
C LYS A 140 0.10 -16.07 1.68
N LEU A 141 -0.56 -15.71 2.78
CA LEU A 141 0.10 -15.39 4.05
C LEU A 141 0.00 -16.49 5.10
N GLU A 142 -1.14 -17.18 5.18
CA GLU A 142 -1.39 -18.21 6.18
C GLU A 142 -0.80 -19.56 5.77
N ALA A 143 -0.41 -20.36 6.73
CA ALA A 143 -0.03 -21.74 6.49
C ALA A 143 -1.25 -22.61 6.10
N ASP A 144 -2.38 -22.37 6.78
CA ASP A 144 -3.68 -22.94 6.48
C ASP A 144 -4.74 -21.82 6.36
N PRO A 145 -5.23 -21.50 5.15
CA PRO A 145 -6.21 -20.44 4.94
C PRO A 145 -7.55 -20.66 5.66
N GLU A 146 -7.90 -21.91 5.93
CA GLU A 146 -9.15 -22.28 6.61
C GLU A 146 -9.02 -22.17 8.15
N ARG A 147 -7.77 -22.17 8.65
CA ARG A 147 -7.43 -21.96 10.06
C ARG A 147 -6.43 -20.80 10.20
N PRO A 148 -6.85 -19.57 9.89
CA PRO A 148 -5.95 -18.43 9.87
C PRO A 148 -5.43 -18.12 11.28
N GLN A 149 -4.14 -17.79 11.36
CA GLN A 149 -3.47 -17.38 12.60
C GLN A 149 -3.23 -15.86 12.65
N PHE A 150 -3.06 -15.23 11.49
CA PHE A 150 -2.73 -13.81 11.41
C PHE A 150 -3.95 -12.94 11.12
N ILE A 151 -4.81 -13.35 10.19
CA ILE A 151 -6.00 -12.60 9.81
C ILE A 151 -7.24 -13.31 10.35
N LEU A 152 -7.68 -12.93 11.53
CA LEU A 152 -8.85 -13.52 12.19
C LEU A 152 -10.14 -12.86 11.72
N THR A 153 -11.21 -13.64 11.63
CA THR A 153 -12.57 -13.12 11.41
C THR A 153 -13.26 -12.90 12.74
N GLU A 154 -13.80 -11.71 12.95
CA GLU A 154 -14.70 -11.39 14.04
C GLU A 154 -16.13 -11.42 13.49
N PRO A 155 -16.91 -12.47 13.78
CA PRO A 155 -18.20 -12.70 13.14
C PRO A 155 -19.16 -11.52 13.31
N GLY A 156 -19.75 -11.07 12.21
CA GLY A 156 -20.69 -9.95 12.19
C GLY A 156 -20.06 -8.55 12.37
N ILE A 157 -18.76 -8.46 12.65
CA ILE A 157 -18.08 -7.19 12.94
C ILE A 157 -17.04 -6.86 11.85
N GLY A 158 -16.07 -7.74 11.63
CA GLY A 158 -14.98 -7.47 10.69
C GLY A 158 -13.81 -8.41 10.86
N TYR A 159 -12.60 -7.85 10.90
CA TYR A 159 -11.36 -8.62 10.95
C TYR A 159 -10.37 -8.04 11.96
N ARG A 160 -9.47 -8.90 12.45
CA ARG A 160 -8.38 -8.54 13.34
C ARG A 160 -7.08 -9.15 12.81
N PHE A 161 -6.03 -8.36 12.77
CA PHE A 161 -4.68 -8.83 12.48
C PHE A 161 -3.92 -9.07 13.78
N ILE A 162 -3.32 -10.24 13.92
CA ILE A 162 -2.49 -10.60 15.07
C ILE A 162 -1.03 -10.47 14.65
N ALA A 163 -0.27 -9.67 15.41
CA ALA A 163 1.17 -9.55 15.29
C ALA A 163 1.83 -9.96 16.60
N ASP A 164 3.11 -10.31 16.51
CA ASP A 164 3.95 -10.54 17.69
C ASP A 164 4.22 -9.18 18.38
N GLU A 165 4.29 -9.18 19.71
CA GLU A 165 4.64 -7.99 20.50
C GLU A 165 6.12 -7.60 20.36
#